data_b95d09d7373c0f802e3b1eadbfa938ed
#
_entry.id   b95d09d7373c0f802e3b1eadbfa938ed
#
_cell.length_a   1.000
_cell.length_b   1.000
_cell.length_c   1.000
_cell.angle_alpha   90.00
_cell.angle_beta   90.00
_cell.angle_gamma   90.00
#
_symmetry.space_group_name_H-M   'P 1'
#
loop_
_entity.id
_entity.type
_entity.pdbx_description
1 polymer ?
#
loop_
_entity_poly.entity_id
_entity_poly.type
_entity_poly.pdbx_seq_one_letter_code
_entity_poly.pdbx_strand_id
1 'polypeptide(L)'
;MVRDYDLIILGAGITGLSVARERIKIDPDCRILVIEKERRIGMHGSGRNSGVLHSGIYYPTDTLKAKFCAEGSVLMANYCKENNLPILECGKVILPTKIEDESQIDLLYERGINNGATVKIISQEELSEIEPEAKTVTKRALYSPNTSVVNPHAILNQIKFDLEKSGVTIFFNERVISANPDANTVETNKKNSFKYGHLINCTRQYSDVVSKIFNVSKQYTLLPFKGIYYGLS
;
A
#
# COMPACT_ATOMS: atom_id res chain seq x y z
N MET A 1 26.30 -23.02 -1.59
CA MET A 1 26.96 -21.72 -1.83
C MET A 1 26.10 -20.62 -1.23
N VAL A 2 26.68 -19.72 -0.44
CA VAL A 2 26.00 -18.50 0.04
C VAL A 2 26.03 -17.49 -1.10
N ARG A 3 24.87 -16.90 -1.41
CA ARG A 3 24.76 -15.84 -2.43
C ARG A 3 24.69 -14.49 -1.72
N ASP A 4 25.46 -13.52 -2.20
CA ASP A 4 25.58 -12.19 -1.60
C ASP A 4 24.68 -11.19 -2.32
N TYR A 5 23.90 -10.42 -1.54
CA TYR A 5 23.08 -9.30 -1.98
C TYR A 5 23.36 -8.06 -1.14
N ASP A 6 23.28 -6.90 -1.75
CA ASP A 6 23.48 -5.64 -1.06
C ASP A 6 22.23 -5.31 -0.23
N LEU A 7 21.04 -5.69 -0.75
CA LEU A 7 19.77 -5.53 -0.07
C LEU A 7 18.89 -6.79 -0.21
N ILE A 8 18.39 -7.30 0.89
CA ILE A 8 17.32 -8.31 0.91
C ILE A 8 16.02 -7.65 1.41
N ILE A 9 14.93 -7.86 0.68
CA ILE A 9 13.59 -7.40 1.03
C ILE A 9 12.70 -8.61 1.26
N LEU A 10 12.09 -8.70 2.42
CA LEU A 10 11.16 -9.78 2.76
C LEU A 10 9.73 -9.33 2.47
N GLY A 11 9.08 -9.97 1.49
CA GLY A 11 7.71 -9.70 1.05
C GLY A 11 7.62 -8.92 -0.26
N ALA A 12 7.00 -9.52 -1.28
CA ALA A 12 6.71 -8.92 -2.60
C ALA A 12 5.31 -8.28 -2.66
N GLY A 13 4.90 -7.61 -1.58
CA GLY A 13 3.76 -6.70 -1.58
C GLY A 13 4.14 -5.32 -2.12
N ILE A 14 3.17 -4.40 -2.22
CA ILE A 14 3.41 -3.05 -2.74
C ILE A 14 4.56 -2.35 -2.00
N THR A 15 4.66 -2.48 -0.68
CA THR A 15 5.73 -1.85 0.09
C THR A 15 7.11 -2.38 -0.31
N GLY A 16 7.28 -3.72 -0.34
CA GLY A 16 8.58 -4.31 -0.70
C GLY A 16 9.00 -4.02 -2.13
N LEU A 17 8.06 -4.10 -3.08
CA LEU A 17 8.33 -3.77 -4.48
C LEU A 17 8.66 -2.28 -4.67
N SER A 18 7.96 -1.37 -3.95
CA SER A 18 8.26 0.06 -3.99
C SER A 18 9.62 0.39 -3.39
N VAL A 19 10.01 -0.25 -2.29
CA VAL A 19 11.35 -0.10 -1.70
C VAL A 19 12.43 -0.54 -2.69
N ALA A 20 12.26 -1.70 -3.34
CA ALA A 20 13.18 -2.18 -4.36
C ALA A 20 13.30 -1.18 -5.52
N ARG A 21 12.17 -0.65 -5.99
CA ARG A 21 12.10 0.31 -7.09
C ARG A 21 12.84 1.62 -6.77
N GLU A 22 12.59 2.18 -5.61
CA GLU A 22 13.28 3.43 -5.22
C GLU A 22 14.78 3.18 -4.97
N ARG A 23 15.17 2.02 -4.44
CA ARG A 23 16.58 1.67 -4.25
C ARG A 23 17.33 1.55 -5.58
N ILE A 24 16.75 0.90 -6.59
CA ILE A 24 17.34 0.78 -7.94
C ILE A 24 17.45 2.14 -8.64
N LYS A 25 16.51 3.04 -8.42
CA LYS A 25 16.62 4.42 -8.97
C LYS A 25 17.81 5.18 -8.40
N ILE A 26 18.11 4.98 -7.10
CA ILE A 26 19.23 5.65 -6.41
C ILE A 26 20.55 4.99 -6.78
N ASP A 27 20.59 3.68 -6.91
CA ASP A 27 21.78 2.88 -7.14
C ASP A 27 21.43 1.71 -8.07
N PRO A 28 21.60 1.90 -9.40
CA PRO A 28 21.26 0.88 -10.39
C PRO A 28 22.07 -0.41 -10.30
N ASP A 29 23.24 -0.37 -9.68
CA ASP A 29 24.14 -1.52 -9.53
C ASP A 29 23.85 -2.33 -8.24
N CYS A 30 22.92 -1.87 -7.41
CA CYS A 30 22.55 -2.52 -6.17
C CYS A 30 21.95 -3.91 -6.43
N ARG A 31 22.58 -4.96 -5.91
CA ARG A 31 22.10 -6.34 -6.02
C ARG A 31 20.96 -6.56 -5.02
N ILE A 32 19.73 -6.60 -5.51
CA ILE A 32 18.53 -6.73 -4.68
C ILE A 32 17.93 -8.13 -4.83
N LEU A 33 17.61 -8.76 -3.69
CA LEU A 33 16.79 -9.96 -3.61
C LEU A 33 15.47 -9.64 -2.88
N VAL A 34 14.37 -9.97 -3.51
CA VAL A 34 13.04 -9.98 -2.86
C VAL A 34 12.64 -11.42 -2.59
N ILE A 35 12.29 -11.76 -1.35
CA ILE A 35 11.86 -13.10 -0.95
C ILE A 35 10.37 -13.06 -0.60
N GLU A 36 9.55 -13.81 -1.35
CA GLU A 36 8.11 -13.91 -1.18
C GLU A 36 7.69 -15.35 -0.83
N LYS A 37 6.96 -15.50 0.27
CA LYS A 37 6.50 -16.82 0.73
C LYS A 37 5.40 -17.43 -0.14
N GLU A 38 4.64 -16.59 -0.83
CA GLU A 38 3.55 -17.02 -1.69
C GLU A 38 4.05 -17.34 -3.11
N ARG A 39 3.19 -17.99 -3.89
CA ARG A 39 3.50 -18.41 -5.27
C ARG A 39 3.54 -17.23 -6.26
N ARG A 40 3.01 -16.07 -5.91
CA ARG A 40 2.96 -14.85 -6.73
C ARG A 40 2.83 -13.60 -5.86
N ILE A 41 3.04 -12.44 -6.46
CA ILE A 41 2.85 -11.14 -5.81
C ILE A 41 1.38 -10.90 -5.42
N GLY A 42 1.16 -10.02 -4.44
CA GLY A 42 -0.16 -9.48 -4.12
C GLY A 42 -1.17 -10.46 -3.54
N MET A 43 -0.76 -11.63 -3.07
CA MET A 43 -1.67 -12.64 -2.49
C MET A 43 -2.38 -12.19 -1.20
N HIS A 44 -1.86 -11.14 -0.57
CA HIS A 44 -2.39 -10.55 0.67
C HIS A 44 -2.93 -9.13 0.40
N GLY A 45 -2.86 -8.24 1.40
CA GLY A 45 -3.51 -6.94 1.37
C GLY A 45 -3.18 -6.05 0.17
N SER A 46 -2.01 -6.22 -0.48
CA SER A 46 -1.66 -5.42 -1.66
C SER A 46 -2.51 -5.75 -2.89
N GLY A 47 -2.98 -6.99 -3.01
CA GLY A 47 -3.88 -7.40 -4.09
C GLY A 47 -5.32 -7.64 -3.63
N ARG A 48 -5.62 -7.42 -2.33
CA ARG A 48 -6.95 -7.63 -1.74
C ARG A 48 -7.38 -6.34 -1.03
N ASN A 49 -7.65 -5.31 -1.81
CA ASN A 49 -8.11 -4.01 -1.36
C ASN A 49 -9.06 -3.42 -2.40
N SER A 50 -9.70 -2.30 -2.07
CA SER A 50 -10.68 -1.63 -2.94
C SER A 50 -10.09 -0.93 -4.16
N GLY A 51 -8.77 -0.76 -4.23
CA GLY A 51 -8.11 0.01 -5.28
C GLY A 51 -8.30 1.52 -5.18
N VAL A 52 -8.91 2.03 -4.12
CA VAL A 52 -9.13 3.47 -3.94
C VAL A 52 -7.82 4.16 -3.55
N LEU A 53 -7.42 5.13 -4.32
CA LEU A 53 -6.34 6.06 -4.00
C LEU A 53 -6.88 7.16 -3.08
N HIS A 54 -6.72 6.94 -1.77
CA HIS A 54 -7.19 7.87 -0.76
C HIS A 54 -6.34 9.14 -0.71
N SER A 55 -6.97 10.31 -0.68
CA SER A 55 -6.32 11.63 -0.64
C SER A 55 -5.95 12.12 0.77
N GLY A 56 -6.01 11.26 1.78
CA GLY A 56 -5.61 11.63 3.15
C GLY A 56 -6.70 12.22 4.05
N ILE A 57 -7.93 12.38 3.56
CA ILE A 57 -9.08 13.02 4.25
C ILE A 57 -9.34 12.45 5.65
N TYR A 58 -9.14 11.14 5.84
CA TYR A 58 -9.51 10.45 7.10
C TYR A 58 -8.48 10.59 8.23
N TYR A 59 -7.28 11.07 7.94
CA TYR A 59 -6.17 11.03 8.90
C TYR A 59 -5.94 12.39 9.57
N PRO A 60 -5.59 12.42 10.88
CA PRO A 60 -5.13 13.64 11.52
C PRO A 60 -3.94 14.24 10.77
N THR A 61 -3.91 15.57 10.65
CA THR A 61 -3.00 16.32 9.76
C THR A 61 -1.53 16.21 10.14
N ASP A 62 -1.21 15.98 11.39
CA ASP A 62 0.14 15.87 11.94
C ASP A 62 0.76 14.48 11.81
N THR A 63 0.07 13.54 11.16
CA THR A 63 0.52 12.16 11.04
C THR A 63 1.28 11.90 9.75
N LEU A 64 2.33 11.06 9.83
CA LEU A 64 3.01 10.53 8.64
C LEU A 64 2.03 9.81 7.69
N LYS A 65 0.97 9.23 8.24
CA LYS A 65 -0.06 8.53 7.46
C LYS A 65 -0.85 9.50 6.57
N ALA A 66 -1.20 10.69 7.07
CA ALA A 66 -1.84 11.73 6.27
C ALA A 66 -0.92 12.19 5.14
N LYS A 67 0.32 12.54 5.47
CA LYS A 67 1.34 12.97 4.50
C LYS A 67 1.56 11.94 3.39
N PHE A 68 1.91 10.71 3.77
CA PHE A 68 2.22 9.66 2.77
C PHE A 68 0.98 9.22 1.98
N CYS A 69 -0.23 9.35 2.53
CA CYS A 69 -1.45 9.05 1.79
C CYS A 69 -1.72 10.12 0.72
N ALA A 70 -1.59 11.38 1.06
CA ALA A 70 -1.79 12.50 0.11
C ALA A 70 -0.73 12.47 -1.01
N GLU A 71 0.55 12.45 -0.66
CA GLU A 71 1.64 12.39 -1.63
C GLU A 71 1.60 11.11 -2.49
N GLY A 72 1.37 9.95 -1.83
CA GLY A 72 1.35 8.64 -2.48
C GLY A 72 0.19 8.48 -3.46
N SER A 73 -0.96 9.11 -3.23
CA SER A 73 -2.09 9.07 -4.16
C SER A 73 -1.75 9.76 -5.48
N VAL A 74 -1.09 10.91 -5.42
CA VAL A 74 -0.63 11.65 -6.60
C VAL A 74 0.45 10.87 -7.36
N LEU A 75 1.46 10.37 -6.65
CA LEU A 75 2.54 9.59 -7.25
C LEU A 75 2.02 8.32 -7.93
N MET A 76 1.06 7.64 -7.31
CA MET A 76 0.49 6.41 -7.87
C MET A 76 -0.41 6.71 -9.08
N ALA A 77 -1.19 7.79 -9.05
CA ALA A 77 -2.00 8.19 -10.19
C ALA A 77 -1.11 8.53 -11.40
N ASN A 78 -0.02 9.28 -11.19
CA ASN A 78 0.96 9.59 -12.23
C ASN A 78 1.62 8.32 -12.77
N TYR A 79 2.04 7.41 -11.88
CA TYR A 79 2.61 6.12 -12.29
C TYR A 79 1.65 5.30 -13.15
N CYS A 80 0.36 5.28 -12.81
CA CYS A 80 -0.64 4.60 -13.63
C CYS A 80 -0.76 5.22 -15.02
N LYS A 81 -0.81 6.55 -15.11
CA LYS A 81 -0.88 7.28 -16.39
C LYS A 81 0.36 7.06 -17.25
N GLU A 82 1.55 7.19 -16.67
CA GLU A 82 2.84 7.00 -17.36
C GLU A 82 3.02 5.59 -17.93
N ASN A 83 2.43 4.58 -17.28
CA ASN A 83 2.53 3.18 -17.69
C ASN A 83 1.26 2.65 -18.38
N ASN A 84 0.30 3.50 -18.71
CA ASN A 84 -0.98 3.14 -19.33
C ASN A 84 -1.75 2.08 -18.53
N LEU A 85 -1.68 2.13 -17.20
CA LEU A 85 -2.41 1.23 -16.31
C LEU A 85 -3.85 1.73 -16.08
N PRO A 86 -4.80 0.83 -15.83
CA PRO A 86 -6.18 1.22 -15.58
C PRO A 86 -6.29 2.15 -14.36
N ILE A 87 -6.81 3.34 -14.57
CA ILE A 87 -7.17 4.33 -13.55
C ILE A 87 -8.49 4.98 -13.92
N LEU A 88 -9.40 5.07 -12.95
CA LEU A 88 -10.68 5.75 -13.08
C LEU A 88 -10.72 6.93 -12.10
N GLU A 89 -10.72 8.14 -12.63
CA GLU A 89 -10.82 9.40 -11.87
C GLU A 89 -12.29 9.74 -11.64
N CYS A 90 -12.97 8.96 -10.81
CA CYS A 90 -14.42 9.05 -10.58
C CYS A 90 -14.82 9.97 -9.42
N GLY A 91 -13.85 10.46 -8.65
CA GLY A 91 -14.15 11.16 -7.40
C GLY A 91 -14.65 10.21 -6.30
N LYS A 92 -15.10 10.81 -5.20
CA LYS A 92 -15.67 10.10 -4.06
C LYS A 92 -16.63 11.00 -3.30
N VAL A 93 -17.78 10.46 -2.95
CA VAL A 93 -18.73 11.10 -2.02
C VAL A 93 -18.67 10.42 -0.66
N ILE A 94 -18.80 11.20 0.42
CA ILE A 94 -18.86 10.74 1.80
C ILE A 94 -20.12 11.30 2.41
N LEU A 95 -20.99 10.40 2.88
CA LEU A 95 -22.32 10.71 3.37
C LEU A 95 -22.43 10.42 4.87
N PRO A 96 -23.06 11.30 5.66
CA PRO A 96 -23.51 10.93 7.00
C PRO A 96 -24.66 9.93 6.87
N THR A 97 -24.61 8.88 7.67
CA THR A 97 -25.66 7.85 7.71
C THR A 97 -26.69 8.11 8.80
N LYS A 98 -26.35 8.99 9.75
CA LYS A 98 -27.18 9.46 10.86
C LYS A 98 -27.03 10.95 11.02
N ILE A 99 -28.02 11.61 11.64
CA ILE A 99 -27.96 13.07 11.90
C ILE A 99 -26.79 13.42 12.83
N GLU A 100 -26.48 12.58 13.79
CA GLU A 100 -25.37 12.76 14.74
C GLU A 100 -24.00 12.74 14.05
N ASP A 101 -23.90 12.16 12.85
CA ASP A 101 -22.65 12.09 12.08
C ASP A 101 -22.37 13.39 11.29
N GLU A 102 -23.25 14.39 11.33
CA GLU A 102 -23.09 15.62 10.54
C GLU A 102 -21.79 16.37 10.86
N SER A 103 -21.43 16.45 12.14
CA SER A 103 -20.17 17.08 12.56
C SER A 103 -18.92 16.39 12.02
N GLN A 104 -19.01 15.11 11.64
CA GLN A 104 -17.91 14.39 11.01
C GLN A 104 -17.64 14.91 9.59
N ILE A 105 -18.64 15.42 8.89
CA ILE A 105 -18.47 16.03 7.56
C ILE A 105 -17.58 17.27 7.67
N ASP A 106 -17.81 18.14 8.65
CA ASP A 106 -16.99 19.34 8.87
C ASP A 106 -15.56 18.96 9.28
N LEU A 107 -15.39 17.98 10.20
CA LEU A 107 -14.09 17.46 10.60
C LEU A 107 -13.30 16.87 9.41
N LEU A 108 -13.96 16.09 8.55
CA LEU A 108 -13.33 15.51 7.37
C LEU A 108 -12.99 16.55 6.31
N TYR A 109 -13.84 17.58 6.16
CA TYR A 109 -13.55 18.72 5.30
C TYR A 109 -12.29 19.46 5.76
N GLU A 110 -12.22 19.86 7.03
CA GLU A 110 -11.04 20.53 7.61
C GLU A 110 -9.77 19.69 7.45
N ARG A 111 -9.85 18.39 7.78
CA ARG A 111 -8.72 17.46 7.57
C ARG A 111 -8.31 17.37 6.10
N GLY A 112 -9.28 17.29 5.21
CA GLY A 112 -9.02 17.25 3.76
C GLY A 112 -8.25 18.47 3.30
N ILE A 113 -8.71 19.68 3.63
CA ILE A 113 -8.04 20.93 3.30
C ILE A 113 -6.62 20.97 3.89
N ASN A 114 -6.48 20.67 5.18
CA ASN A 114 -5.19 20.72 5.88
C ASN A 114 -4.18 19.68 5.36
N ASN A 115 -4.66 18.56 4.82
CA ASN A 115 -3.84 17.52 4.19
C ASN A 115 -3.60 17.77 2.70
N GLY A 116 -4.04 18.92 2.15
CA GLY A 116 -3.86 19.27 0.74
C GLY A 116 -4.79 18.55 -0.24
N ALA A 117 -5.83 17.88 0.24
CA ALA A 117 -6.83 17.27 -0.61
C ALA A 117 -7.82 18.31 -1.16
N THR A 118 -8.25 18.14 -2.41
CA THR A 118 -9.38 18.91 -2.95
C THR A 118 -10.67 18.29 -2.42
N VAL A 119 -11.41 19.06 -1.64
CA VAL A 119 -12.69 18.63 -1.06
C VAL A 119 -13.71 19.76 -1.13
N LYS A 120 -15.00 19.41 -1.25
CA LYS A 120 -16.14 20.34 -1.23
C LYS A 120 -17.24 19.77 -0.35
N ILE A 121 -17.91 20.63 0.42
CA ILE A 121 -19.21 20.30 0.99
C ILE A 121 -20.24 20.61 -0.10
N ILE A 122 -21.06 19.63 -0.42
CA ILE A 122 -22.10 19.70 -1.47
C ILE A 122 -23.48 19.45 -0.88
N SER A 123 -24.51 19.98 -1.55
CA SER A 123 -25.93 19.78 -1.20
C SER A 123 -26.45 18.41 -1.67
N GLN A 124 -27.69 18.08 -1.28
CA GLN A 124 -28.38 16.88 -1.80
C GLN A 124 -28.61 16.96 -3.31
N GLU A 125 -28.91 18.16 -3.83
CA GLU A 125 -29.12 18.39 -5.25
C GLU A 125 -27.82 18.12 -6.04
N GLU A 126 -26.72 18.73 -5.63
CA GLU A 126 -25.39 18.51 -6.23
C GLU A 126 -24.95 17.04 -6.10
N LEU A 127 -25.25 16.38 -4.97
CA LEU A 127 -25.00 14.95 -4.77
C LEU A 127 -25.74 14.11 -5.80
N SER A 128 -27.03 14.44 -6.07
CA SER A 128 -27.86 13.69 -7.02
C SER A 128 -27.39 13.83 -8.48
N GLU A 129 -26.68 14.92 -8.81
CA GLU A 129 -26.02 15.07 -10.12
C GLU A 129 -24.79 14.16 -10.27
N ILE A 130 -24.05 13.90 -9.17
CA ILE A 130 -22.85 13.07 -9.16
C ILE A 130 -23.22 11.59 -9.03
N GLU A 131 -24.12 11.27 -8.12
CA GLU A 131 -24.54 9.90 -7.79
C GLU A 131 -26.06 9.90 -7.52
N PRO A 132 -26.90 9.66 -8.55
CA PRO A 132 -28.36 9.78 -8.45
C PRO A 132 -29.01 8.90 -7.39
N GLU A 133 -28.41 7.74 -7.10
CA GLU A 133 -28.95 6.80 -6.11
C GLU A 133 -28.55 7.15 -4.66
N ALA A 134 -27.61 8.10 -4.48
CA ALA A 134 -27.14 8.48 -3.15
C ALA A 134 -28.10 9.47 -2.47
N LYS A 135 -28.37 9.23 -1.18
CA LYS A 135 -29.19 10.12 -0.33
C LYS A 135 -28.46 10.36 0.99
N THR A 136 -28.46 11.63 1.40
CA THR A 136 -27.91 12.02 2.70
C THR A 136 -29.03 12.43 3.66
N VAL A 137 -28.91 12.03 4.93
CA VAL A 137 -29.90 12.34 5.96
C VAL A 137 -29.82 13.78 6.47
N THR A 138 -28.70 14.47 6.25
CA THR A 138 -28.44 15.85 6.70
C THR A 138 -28.50 16.87 5.57
N LYS A 139 -28.83 16.46 4.34
CA LYS A 139 -28.79 17.25 3.10
C LYS A 139 -27.41 17.82 2.74
N ARG A 140 -26.36 17.33 3.39
CA ARG A 140 -24.95 17.70 3.15
C ARG A 140 -24.12 16.45 2.91
N ALA A 141 -23.16 16.54 2.02
CA ALA A 141 -22.19 15.50 1.75
C ALA A 141 -20.79 16.11 1.55
N LEU A 142 -19.74 15.31 1.70
CA LEU A 142 -18.39 15.71 1.34
C LEU A 142 -18.02 15.05 0.00
N TYR A 143 -17.59 15.85 -0.95
CA TYR A 143 -17.12 15.41 -2.26
C TYR A 143 -15.62 15.63 -2.41
N SER A 144 -14.91 14.58 -2.85
CA SER A 144 -13.48 14.62 -3.19
C SER A 144 -13.30 14.28 -4.67
N PRO A 145 -13.21 15.27 -5.56
CA PRO A 145 -13.18 15.05 -7.01
C PRO A 145 -11.92 14.31 -7.49
N ASN A 146 -10.80 14.45 -6.79
CA ASN A 146 -9.51 13.89 -7.20
C ASN A 146 -9.26 12.47 -6.66
N THR A 147 -10.25 11.84 -6.02
CA THR A 147 -10.14 10.43 -5.64
C THR A 147 -10.28 9.54 -6.87
N SER A 148 -9.39 8.57 -7.00
CA SER A 148 -9.36 7.65 -8.14
C SER A 148 -9.46 6.21 -7.68
N VAL A 149 -9.84 5.31 -8.58
CA VAL A 149 -9.81 3.86 -8.40
C VAL A 149 -8.83 3.27 -9.41
N VAL A 150 -7.99 2.35 -8.95
CA VAL A 150 -6.97 1.69 -9.75
C VAL A 150 -7.10 0.18 -9.67
N ASN A 151 -6.44 -0.54 -10.58
CA ASN A 151 -6.30 -1.99 -10.48
C ASN A 151 -5.01 -2.34 -9.73
N PRO A 152 -5.07 -2.79 -8.46
CA PRO A 152 -3.89 -3.10 -7.66
C PRO A 152 -3.01 -4.21 -8.28
N HIS A 153 -3.62 -5.19 -8.94
CA HIS A 153 -2.88 -6.27 -9.58
C HIS A 153 -2.11 -5.79 -10.82
N ALA A 154 -2.70 -4.89 -11.62
CA ALA A 154 -2.00 -4.30 -12.75
C ALA A 154 -0.77 -3.51 -12.30
N ILE A 155 -0.90 -2.69 -11.25
CA ILE A 155 0.20 -1.93 -10.67
C ILE A 155 1.32 -2.85 -10.16
N LEU A 156 0.97 -3.87 -9.37
CA LEU A 156 1.95 -4.80 -8.83
C LEU A 156 2.71 -5.56 -9.92
N ASN A 157 2.00 -6.01 -10.96
CA ASN A 157 2.60 -6.70 -12.10
C ASN A 157 3.55 -5.78 -12.87
N GLN A 158 3.19 -4.51 -13.09
CA GLN A 158 4.04 -3.55 -13.77
C GLN A 158 5.31 -3.27 -12.96
N ILE A 159 5.20 -3.00 -11.66
CA ILE A 159 6.38 -2.77 -10.81
C ILE A 159 7.29 -4.01 -10.79
N LYS A 160 6.70 -5.21 -10.68
CA LYS A 160 7.46 -6.45 -10.75
C LYS A 160 8.23 -6.57 -12.07
N PHE A 161 7.56 -6.33 -13.19
CA PHE A 161 8.18 -6.39 -14.52
C PHE A 161 9.35 -5.41 -14.64
N ASP A 162 9.16 -4.16 -14.20
CA ASP A 162 10.21 -3.12 -14.23
C ASP A 162 11.42 -3.53 -13.38
N LEU A 163 11.18 -4.10 -12.19
CA LEU A 163 12.23 -4.57 -11.29
C LEU A 163 13.02 -5.74 -11.87
N GLU A 164 12.34 -6.74 -12.44
CA GLU A 164 13.00 -7.87 -13.09
C GLU A 164 13.85 -7.42 -14.29
N LYS A 165 13.34 -6.46 -15.06
CA LYS A 165 14.10 -5.83 -16.17
C LYS A 165 15.33 -5.07 -15.68
N SER A 166 15.28 -4.51 -14.47
CA SER A 166 16.40 -3.83 -13.80
C SER A 166 17.34 -4.77 -13.05
N GLY A 167 17.21 -6.10 -13.20
CA GLY A 167 18.10 -7.09 -12.59
C GLY A 167 17.75 -7.48 -11.16
N VAL A 168 16.65 -7.01 -10.59
CA VAL A 168 16.20 -7.44 -9.26
C VAL A 168 15.74 -8.89 -9.31
N THR A 169 16.29 -9.70 -8.40
CA THR A 169 15.89 -11.10 -8.24
C THR A 169 14.66 -11.21 -7.33
N ILE A 170 13.64 -11.93 -7.75
CA ILE A 170 12.45 -12.19 -6.92
C ILE A 170 12.23 -13.70 -6.79
N PHE A 171 12.29 -14.23 -5.56
CA PHE A 171 12.01 -15.63 -5.28
C PHE A 171 10.61 -15.79 -4.69
N PHE A 172 9.85 -16.69 -5.29
CA PHE A 172 8.52 -17.08 -4.83
C PHE A 172 8.51 -18.46 -4.17
N ASN A 173 7.45 -18.74 -3.39
CA ASN A 173 7.32 -19.95 -2.57
C ASN A 173 8.51 -20.13 -1.63
N GLU A 174 9.11 -19.06 -1.18
CA GLU A 174 10.28 -19.07 -0.36
C GLU A 174 10.13 -18.10 0.83
N ARG A 175 10.43 -18.57 2.02
CA ARG A 175 10.34 -17.77 3.24
C ARG A 175 11.58 -17.96 4.10
N VAL A 176 12.01 -16.91 4.74
CA VAL A 176 13.08 -16.97 5.76
C VAL A 176 12.55 -17.73 6.98
N ILE A 177 13.35 -18.69 7.45
CA ILE A 177 13.05 -19.51 8.62
C ILE A 177 14.05 -19.34 9.76
N SER A 178 15.28 -18.90 9.45
CA SER A 178 16.30 -18.57 10.44
C SER A 178 17.16 -17.41 9.96
N ALA A 179 17.80 -16.73 10.89
CA ALA A 179 18.74 -15.65 10.63
C ALA A 179 19.91 -15.72 11.60
N ASN A 180 21.09 -15.35 11.11
CA ASN A 180 22.26 -15.06 11.91
C ASN A 180 22.65 -13.59 11.68
N PRO A 181 22.20 -12.67 12.56
CA PRO A 181 22.50 -11.24 12.40
C PRO A 181 23.99 -10.90 12.46
N ASP A 182 24.77 -11.65 13.24
CA ASP A 182 26.23 -11.41 13.39
C ASP A 182 26.98 -11.72 12.08
N ALA A 183 26.53 -12.72 11.34
CA ALA A 183 27.07 -13.09 10.03
C ALA A 183 26.38 -12.40 8.87
N ASN A 184 25.31 -11.61 9.12
CA ASN A 184 24.43 -11.03 8.11
C ASN A 184 23.87 -12.08 7.14
N THR A 185 23.39 -13.22 7.65
CA THR A 185 22.86 -14.30 6.82
C THR A 185 21.43 -14.67 7.21
N VAL A 186 20.69 -15.13 6.22
CA VAL A 186 19.36 -15.74 6.40
C VAL A 186 19.31 -17.09 5.69
N GLU A 187 18.51 -17.99 6.27
CA GLU A 187 18.21 -19.29 5.65
C GLU A 187 16.71 -19.38 5.35
N THR A 188 16.37 -20.09 4.31
CA THR A 188 15.01 -20.25 3.84
C THR A 188 14.50 -21.69 3.97
N ASN A 189 13.18 -21.86 3.90
CA ASN A 189 12.54 -23.18 3.89
C ASN A 189 12.96 -24.08 2.71
N LYS A 190 13.61 -23.51 1.69
CA LYS A 190 14.20 -24.25 0.56
C LYS A 190 15.67 -24.57 0.76
N LYS A 191 16.19 -24.37 1.96
CA LYS A 191 17.61 -24.58 2.31
C LYS A 191 18.59 -23.70 1.52
N ASN A 192 18.10 -22.57 0.98
CA ASN A 192 18.96 -21.55 0.44
C ASN A 192 19.50 -20.69 1.57
N SER A 193 20.77 -20.29 1.45
CA SER A 193 21.41 -19.33 2.36
C SER A 193 21.84 -18.10 1.59
N PHE A 194 21.49 -16.92 2.13
CA PHE A 194 21.77 -15.62 1.53
C PHE A 194 22.47 -14.73 2.54
N LYS A 195 23.50 -14.02 2.06
CA LYS A 195 24.18 -12.96 2.83
C LYS A 195 23.68 -11.61 2.35
N TYR A 196 23.56 -10.64 3.26
CA TYR A 196 23.02 -9.32 2.96
C TYR A 196 23.88 -8.20 3.55
N GLY A 197 23.94 -7.07 2.84
CA GLY A 197 24.42 -5.81 3.40
C GLY A 197 23.34 -5.20 4.30
N HIS A 198 22.11 -5.10 3.79
CA HIS A 198 20.92 -4.62 4.51
C HIS A 198 19.75 -5.57 4.30
N LEU A 199 18.84 -5.63 5.28
CA LEU A 199 17.61 -6.41 5.18
C LEU A 199 16.43 -5.57 5.63
N ILE A 200 15.35 -5.55 4.82
CA ILE A 200 14.12 -4.82 5.12
C ILE A 200 12.95 -5.79 5.22
N ASN A 201 12.26 -5.75 6.35
CA ASN A 201 11.07 -6.55 6.61
C ASN A 201 9.81 -5.82 6.11
N CYS A 202 9.28 -6.23 4.95
CA CYS A 202 8.06 -5.72 4.32
C CYS A 202 6.90 -6.74 4.38
N THR A 203 6.90 -7.65 5.35
CA THR A 203 5.97 -8.79 5.42
C THR A 203 4.60 -8.45 6.02
N ARG A 204 4.33 -7.16 6.31
CA ARG A 204 3.04 -6.63 6.80
C ARG A 204 2.52 -7.43 8.01
N GLN A 205 1.42 -8.21 7.84
CA GLN A 205 0.78 -8.99 8.92
C GLN A 205 1.68 -10.09 9.50
N TYR A 206 2.84 -10.34 8.94
CA TYR A 206 3.84 -11.28 9.45
C TYR A 206 5.09 -10.58 9.96
N SER A 207 5.08 -9.22 10.05
CA SER A 207 6.28 -8.46 10.41
C SER A 207 6.78 -8.81 11.81
N ASP A 208 5.89 -9.06 12.76
CA ASP A 208 6.23 -9.47 14.12
C ASP A 208 6.83 -10.88 14.17
N VAL A 209 6.27 -11.82 13.40
CA VAL A 209 6.80 -13.20 13.29
C VAL A 209 8.21 -13.17 12.70
N VAL A 210 8.40 -12.42 11.62
CA VAL A 210 9.71 -12.29 10.96
C VAL A 210 10.70 -11.57 11.87
N SER A 211 10.32 -10.49 12.55
CA SER A 211 11.21 -9.77 13.47
C SER A 211 11.72 -10.66 14.62
N LYS A 212 10.89 -11.59 15.09
CA LYS A 212 11.30 -12.56 16.13
C LYS A 212 12.39 -13.53 15.66
N ILE A 213 12.48 -13.83 14.36
CA ILE A 213 13.57 -14.62 13.78
C ILE A 213 14.93 -13.91 13.98
N PHE A 214 14.93 -12.57 13.97
CA PHE A 214 16.09 -11.72 14.19
C PHE A 214 16.29 -11.33 15.67
N ASN A 215 15.54 -11.94 16.59
CA ASN A 215 15.56 -11.63 18.01
C ASN A 215 15.17 -10.17 18.40
N VAL A 216 14.48 -9.44 17.52
CA VAL A 216 14.02 -8.07 17.74
C VAL A 216 12.51 -8.00 17.87
N SER A 217 12.01 -6.91 18.48
CA SER A 217 10.56 -6.59 18.57
C SER A 217 9.70 -7.68 19.23
N LYS A 218 10.26 -8.45 20.17
CA LYS A 218 9.59 -9.60 20.81
C LYS A 218 8.31 -9.22 21.58
N GLN A 219 8.23 -7.99 22.06
CA GLN A 219 7.09 -7.45 22.80
C GLN A 219 5.90 -7.09 21.92
N TYR A 220 6.06 -7.04 20.60
CA TYR A 220 4.98 -6.69 19.68
C TYR A 220 4.33 -7.92 19.06
N THR A 221 3.02 -7.84 18.89
CA THR A 221 2.22 -8.83 18.17
C THR A 221 1.23 -8.11 17.29
N LEU A 222 1.17 -8.49 16.01
CA LEU A 222 0.20 -7.94 15.06
C LEU A 222 -1.11 -8.72 15.14
N LEU A 223 -2.21 -8.00 15.28
CA LEU A 223 -3.56 -8.56 15.21
C LEU A 223 -4.14 -8.26 13.83
N PRO A 224 -4.24 -9.25 12.93
CA PRO A 224 -4.78 -9.02 11.59
C PRO A 224 -6.30 -8.92 11.62
N PHE A 225 -6.85 -7.86 11.01
CA PHE A 225 -8.28 -7.74 10.74
C PHE A 225 -8.55 -8.02 9.27
N LYS A 226 -9.60 -8.81 8.99
CA LYS A 226 -10.04 -9.14 7.64
C LYS A 226 -11.15 -8.19 7.21
N GLY A 227 -10.91 -7.44 6.11
CA GLY A 227 -11.99 -6.75 5.40
C GLY A 227 -12.80 -7.74 4.56
N ILE A 228 -14.11 -7.60 4.57
CA ILE A 228 -15.02 -8.37 3.73
C ILE A 228 -15.56 -7.43 2.66
N TYR A 229 -15.49 -7.84 1.40
CA TYR A 229 -16.00 -7.11 0.24
C TYR A 229 -17.06 -7.95 -0.45
N TYR A 230 -18.11 -7.29 -0.93
CA TYR A 230 -19.12 -7.87 -1.79
C TYR A 230 -18.88 -7.41 -3.21
N GLY A 231 -19.00 -8.31 -4.19
CA GLY A 231 -19.06 -7.98 -5.60
C GLY A 231 -20.51 -7.83 -6.02
N LEU A 232 -20.82 -6.81 -6.81
CA LEU A 232 -22.10 -6.70 -7.50
C LEU A 232 -22.04 -7.59 -8.75
N SER A 233 -23.09 -8.34 -9.00
CA SER A 233 -23.26 -9.20 -10.18
C SER A 233 -23.78 -8.41 -11.35
#